data_489aeff417eca3b4fa3fcfceec5fcb4c
#
_entry.id   489aeff417eca3b4fa3fcfceec5fcb4c
#
_cell.length_a   1.000
_cell.length_b   1.000
_cell.length_c   1.000
_cell.angle_alpha   90.00
_cell.angle_beta   90.00
_cell.angle_gamma   90.00
#
_symmetry.space_group_name_H-M   'P 1'
#
loop_
_entity.id
_entity.type
_entity.pdbx_description
1 polymer ?
#
loop_
_entity_poly.entity_id
_entity_poly.type
_entity_poly.pdbx_seq_one_letter_code
_entity_poly.pdbx_strand_id
1 'polypeptide(L)'
;MKKYIVSICLGMVFLSSCSNWLDVQPKTTVEEEKVFSRELGFKEALTGVYIKMASTDLYARNLSYGFIDILGQRYQASDALTYQNELWYTFPSTKTESYTKTIWEKMYNIIANVNNLLYYCDENKQVFTTGHYYEIIKGEALGLRAFLHFDLLRMFGPVYKDNPTSKRITYRTEFSKEIKELQPSNVVMDSIIS
;
A
#
# COMPACT_ATOMS: atom_id res chain seq x y z
N MET A 1 24.82 47.42 -41.36
CA MET A 1 24.38 47.34 -39.96
C MET A 1 22.88 47.01 -39.81
N LYS A 2 21.94 47.70 -40.44
CA LYS A 2 20.49 47.43 -40.34
C LYS A 2 20.09 45.98 -40.72
N LYS A 3 20.74 45.35 -41.73
CA LYS A 3 20.43 43.96 -42.15
C LYS A 3 20.78 42.90 -41.07
N TYR A 4 21.85 43.12 -40.31
CA TYR A 4 22.24 42.18 -39.23
C TYR A 4 21.35 42.34 -38.00
N ILE A 5 20.83 43.52 -37.70
CA ILE A 5 19.89 43.75 -36.60
C ILE A 5 18.57 43.05 -36.86
N VAL A 6 18.05 43.11 -38.10
CA VAL A 6 16.81 42.42 -38.46
C VAL A 6 17.00 40.91 -38.39
N SER A 7 18.15 40.34 -38.77
CA SER A 7 18.46 38.92 -38.68
C SER A 7 18.56 38.44 -37.24
N ILE A 8 19.12 39.25 -36.34
CA ILE A 8 19.23 38.95 -34.90
C ILE A 8 17.85 39.01 -34.20
N CYS A 9 17.02 39.99 -34.54
CA CYS A 9 15.66 40.12 -34.00
C CYS A 9 14.77 38.92 -34.49
N LEU A 10 14.93 38.48 -35.73
CA LEU A 10 14.19 37.32 -36.26
C LEU A 10 14.63 36.02 -35.58
N GLY A 11 15.91 35.88 -35.23
CA GLY A 11 16.43 34.73 -34.47
C GLY A 11 15.93 34.66 -33.02
N MET A 12 15.70 35.80 -32.36
CA MET A 12 15.16 35.85 -30.97
C MET A 12 13.69 35.43 -30.87
N VAL A 13 12.90 35.59 -31.92
CA VAL A 13 11.47 35.19 -31.93
C VAL A 13 11.33 33.65 -31.94
N PHE A 14 12.31 32.90 -32.44
CA PHE A 14 12.29 31.43 -32.42
C PHE A 14 12.73 30.81 -31.08
N LEU A 15 13.22 31.60 -30.11
CA LEU A 15 13.63 31.12 -28.81
C LEU A 15 12.50 31.22 -27.75
N SER A 16 11.31 31.69 -28.13
CA SER A 16 10.12 31.55 -27.27
C SER A 16 9.64 30.08 -27.31
N SER A 17 10.44 29.22 -26.71
CA SER A 17 10.11 27.80 -26.47
C SER A 17 8.86 27.72 -25.61
N CYS A 18 7.86 26.97 -26.06
CA CYS A 18 6.67 26.66 -25.28
C CYS A 18 7.07 25.95 -23.99
N SER A 19 7.14 26.68 -22.88
CA SER A 19 7.42 26.14 -21.53
C SER A 19 6.38 25.09 -21.10
N ASN A 20 5.18 25.14 -21.64
CA ASN A 20 4.09 24.23 -21.31
C ASN A 20 4.19 22.83 -21.92
N TRP A 21 5.13 22.58 -22.87
CA TRP A 21 5.31 21.22 -23.41
C TRP A 21 6.07 20.31 -22.46
N LEU A 22 6.86 20.84 -21.56
CA LEU A 22 7.66 20.07 -20.59
C LEU A 22 6.94 19.84 -19.27
N ASP A 23 5.78 20.44 -19.06
CA ASP A 23 4.95 20.22 -17.87
C ASP A 23 4.07 18.99 -18.06
N VAL A 24 4.73 17.83 -18.21
CA VAL A 24 4.05 16.54 -18.29
C VAL A 24 3.71 16.12 -16.87
N GLN A 25 2.47 16.36 -16.46
CA GLN A 25 1.91 15.75 -15.26
C GLN A 25 2.16 14.23 -15.33
N PRO A 26 2.67 13.58 -14.26
CA PRO A 26 2.83 12.13 -14.25
C PRO A 26 1.48 11.47 -14.60
N LYS A 27 1.47 10.60 -15.60
CA LYS A 27 0.24 9.91 -16.07
C LYS A 27 -0.56 9.29 -14.92
N THR A 28 0.12 8.80 -13.90
CA THR A 28 -0.47 8.21 -12.69
C THR A 28 -1.35 9.19 -11.92
N THR A 29 -0.95 10.45 -11.73
CA THR A 29 -1.73 11.45 -10.98
C THR A 29 -3.01 11.84 -11.73
N VAL A 30 -2.91 12.04 -13.03
CA VAL A 30 -4.09 12.37 -13.88
C VAL A 30 -5.06 11.19 -13.94
N GLU A 31 -4.55 9.96 -13.95
CA GLU A 31 -5.39 8.76 -13.92
C GLU A 31 -6.11 8.61 -12.57
N GLU A 32 -5.42 8.87 -11.45
CA GLU A 32 -6.02 8.83 -10.11
C GLU A 32 -7.13 9.86 -9.95
N GLU A 33 -6.91 11.12 -10.31
CA GLU A 33 -7.93 12.17 -10.29
C GLU A 33 -9.16 11.79 -11.11
N LYS A 34 -8.94 11.20 -12.29
CA LYS A 34 -10.02 10.73 -13.16
C LYS A 34 -10.80 9.56 -12.55
N VAL A 35 -10.13 8.62 -11.88
CA VAL A 35 -10.79 7.51 -11.19
C VAL A 35 -11.68 8.05 -10.09
N PHE A 36 -11.15 8.91 -9.23
CA PHE A 36 -11.86 9.44 -8.06
C PHE A 36 -12.77 10.65 -8.36
N SER A 37 -12.95 11.01 -9.63
CA SER A 37 -13.95 12.01 -10.04
C SER A 37 -15.40 11.48 -10.09
N ARG A 38 -15.60 10.17 -9.88
CA ARG A 38 -16.90 9.49 -9.96
C ARG A 38 -17.05 8.46 -8.84
N GLU A 39 -18.26 8.31 -8.32
CA GLU A 39 -18.58 7.38 -7.24
C GLU A 39 -18.17 5.92 -7.54
N LEU A 40 -18.39 5.46 -8.79
CA LEU A 40 -18.01 4.12 -9.22
C LEU A 40 -16.49 3.88 -9.09
N GLY A 41 -15.66 4.91 -9.29
CA GLY A 41 -14.21 4.80 -9.16
C GLY A 41 -13.75 4.42 -7.76
N PHE A 42 -14.45 4.88 -6.73
CA PHE A 42 -14.17 4.47 -5.34
C PHE A 42 -14.45 2.99 -5.11
N LYS A 43 -15.54 2.48 -5.67
CA LYS A 43 -15.86 1.04 -5.63
C LYS A 43 -14.83 0.22 -6.38
N GLU A 44 -14.42 0.68 -7.55
CA GLU A 44 -13.38 0.03 -8.37
C GLU A 44 -12.03 -0.01 -7.62
N ALA A 45 -11.64 1.09 -6.97
CA ALA A 45 -10.42 1.16 -6.17
C ALA A 45 -10.47 0.21 -4.95
N LEU A 46 -11.58 0.18 -4.22
CA LEU A 46 -11.78 -0.75 -3.10
C LEU A 46 -11.75 -2.21 -3.56
N THR A 47 -12.39 -2.53 -4.69
CA THR A 47 -12.33 -3.85 -5.32
C THR A 47 -10.89 -4.22 -5.69
N GLY A 48 -10.11 -3.27 -6.21
CA GLY A 48 -8.69 -3.44 -6.50
C GLY A 48 -7.86 -3.80 -5.25
N VAL A 49 -8.19 -3.23 -4.09
CA VAL A 49 -7.60 -3.60 -2.80
C VAL A 49 -7.85 -5.08 -2.50
N TYR A 50 -9.11 -5.55 -2.59
CA TYR A 50 -9.45 -6.95 -2.36
C TYR A 50 -8.78 -7.91 -3.35
N ILE A 51 -8.70 -7.54 -4.62
CA ILE A 51 -7.99 -8.34 -5.64
C ILE A 51 -6.51 -8.51 -5.26
N LYS A 52 -5.85 -7.43 -4.80
CA LYS A 52 -4.46 -7.52 -4.33
C LYS A 52 -4.32 -8.39 -3.08
N MET A 53 -5.25 -8.29 -2.13
CA MET A 53 -5.29 -9.14 -0.94
C MET A 53 -5.47 -10.62 -1.31
N ALA A 54 -6.28 -10.93 -2.31
CA ALA A 54 -6.56 -12.28 -2.80
C ALA A 54 -5.41 -12.90 -3.61
N SER A 55 -4.20 -12.36 -3.54
CA SER A 55 -3.03 -12.99 -4.17
C SER A 55 -2.57 -14.22 -3.37
N THR A 56 -1.94 -15.19 -4.05
CA THR A 56 -1.36 -16.39 -3.42
C THR A 56 -0.21 -16.07 -2.46
N ASP A 57 0.44 -14.93 -2.64
CA ASP A 57 1.47 -14.45 -1.73
C ASP A 57 0.91 -13.89 -0.42
N LEU A 58 -0.39 -13.61 -0.39
CA LEU A 58 -1.12 -13.11 0.77
C LEU A 58 -2.25 -14.07 1.19
N TYR A 59 -3.49 -13.58 1.20
CA TYR A 59 -4.63 -14.30 1.80
C TYR A 59 -5.15 -15.49 0.98
N ALA A 60 -4.87 -15.59 -0.33
CA ALA A 60 -5.26 -16.78 -1.08
C ALA A 60 -4.42 -18.03 -0.73
N ARG A 61 -3.28 -17.88 -0.03
CA ARG A 61 -2.46 -19.01 0.44
C ARG A 61 -1.61 -18.69 1.66
N ASN A 62 -0.61 -17.81 1.54
CA ASN A 62 0.46 -17.67 2.53
C ASN A 62 -0.04 -17.20 3.91
N LEU A 63 -1.00 -16.27 3.94
CA LEU A 63 -1.58 -15.71 5.17
C LEU A 63 -2.87 -16.44 5.63
N SER A 64 -3.21 -17.56 5.01
CA SER A 64 -4.39 -18.38 5.36
C SER A 64 -3.99 -19.80 5.74
N TYR A 65 -3.76 -20.65 4.74
CA TYR A 65 -3.50 -22.08 4.92
C TYR A 65 -2.11 -22.54 4.43
N GLY A 66 -1.24 -21.60 4.03
CA GLY A 66 0.11 -21.89 3.56
C GLY A 66 1.17 -21.55 4.62
N PHE A 67 1.99 -20.55 4.34
CA PHE A 67 3.15 -20.16 5.14
C PHE A 67 2.83 -20.00 6.65
N ILE A 68 1.74 -19.29 7.00
CA ILE A 68 1.42 -19.02 8.40
C ILE A 68 0.92 -20.27 9.15
N ASP A 69 0.19 -21.15 8.49
CA ASP A 69 -0.30 -22.39 9.12
C ASP A 69 0.81 -23.43 9.27
N ILE A 70 1.79 -23.43 8.38
CA ILE A 70 3.02 -24.23 8.53
C ILE A 70 3.81 -23.72 9.75
N LEU A 71 4.02 -22.42 9.89
CA LEU A 71 4.63 -21.83 11.09
C LEU A 71 3.84 -22.17 12.36
N GLY A 72 2.52 -22.25 12.25
CA GLY A 72 1.62 -22.66 13.34
C GLY A 72 1.61 -24.16 13.62
N GLN A 73 2.43 -24.98 12.94
CA GLN A 73 2.51 -26.45 13.10
C GLN A 73 1.15 -27.14 12.90
N ARG A 74 0.30 -26.62 12.00
CA ARG A 74 -1.04 -27.16 11.74
C ARG A 74 -1.05 -28.36 10.79
N TYR A 75 0.06 -28.63 10.12
CA TYR A 75 0.22 -29.72 9.18
C TYR A 75 1.34 -30.65 9.60
N GLN A 76 1.15 -31.96 9.33
CA GLN A 76 2.26 -32.92 9.37
C GLN A 76 3.04 -32.80 8.06
N ALA A 77 4.37 -32.74 8.16
CA ALA A 77 5.22 -32.66 7.00
C ALA A 77 5.42 -34.05 6.33
N SER A 78 5.39 -34.07 5.02
CA SER A 78 6.08 -35.05 4.23
C SER A 78 7.40 -34.49 3.70
N ASP A 79 8.37 -35.33 3.35
CA ASP A 79 9.76 -34.99 3.03
C ASP A 79 9.94 -34.05 1.79
N ALA A 80 8.88 -33.80 1.04
CA ALA A 80 8.92 -33.06 -0.22
C ALA A 80 8.26 -31.67 -0.13
N LEU A 81 8.31 -30.98 1.00
CA LEU A 81 7.54 -29.76 1.20
C LEU A 81 8.22 -28.49 0.71
N THR A 82 7.41 -27.64 0.12
CA THR A 82 7.79 -26.27 -0.26
C THR A 82 8.24 -25.44 0.94
N TYR A 83 7.72 -25.70 2.15
CA TYR A 83 7.94 -24.95 3.38
C TYR A 83 8.74 -25.74 4.43
N GLN A 84 9.70 -26.54 4.04
CA GLN A 84 10.44 -27.41 4.96
C GLN A 84 11.22 -26.64 6.04
N ASN A 85 11.82 -25.49 5.68
CA ASN A 85 12.54 -24.65 6.63
C ASN A 85 11.60 -24.00 7.66
N GLU A 86 10.43 -23.59 7.22
CA GLU A 86 9.39 -23.00 8.06
C GLU A 86 8.82 -24.00 9.04
N LEU A 87 8.59 -25.22 8.58
CA LEU A 87 8.09 -26.31 9.41
C LEU A 87 9.07 -26.70 10.53
N TRP A 88 10.36 -26.79 10.21
CA TRP A 88 11.39 -27.19 11.17
C TRP A 88 12.03 -26.00 11.88
N TYR A 89 11.55 -24.77 11.67
CA TYR A 89 12.12 -23.54 12.21
C TYR A 89 13.61 -23.38 11.95
N THR A 90 14.10 -23.87 10.80
CA THR A 90 15.50 -23.75 10.38
C THR A 90 15.75 -22.41 9.71
N PHE A 91 15.68 -21.33 10.49
CA PHE A 91 15.93 -19.94 10.04
C PHE A 91 17.34 -19.49 10.36
N PRO A 92 17.88 -18.51 9.60
CA PRO A 92 17.34 -17.94 8.35
C PRO A 92 17.54 -18.86 7.14
N SER A 93 16.62 -18.81 6.20
CA SER A 93 16.79 -19.43 4.87
C SER A 93 16.40 -18.44 3.79
N THR A 94 17.01 -18.54 2.61
CA THR A 94 16.70 -17.65 1.47
C THR A 94 15.20 -17.70 1.08
N LYS A 95 14.55 -18.85 1.24
CA LYS A 95 13.12 -19.01 0.98
C LYS A 95 12.27 -18.25 2.01
N THR A 96 12.56 -18.45 3.30
CA THR A 96 11.85 -17.75 4.39
C THR A 96 11.98 -16.24 4.27
N GLU A 97 13.20 -15.75 3.96
CA GLU A 97 13.43 -14.33 3.70
C GLU A 97 12.61 -13.83 2.51
N SER A 98 12.53 -14.62 1.43
CA SER A 98 11.73 -14.27 0.25
C SER A 98 10.24 -14.20 0.57
N TYR A 99 9.68 -15.15 1.34
CA TYR A 99 8.27 -15.11 1.75
C TYR A 99 7.98 -13.91 2.64
N THR A 100 8.77 -13.70 3.68
CA THR A 100 8.55 -12.60 4.63
C THR A 100 8.70 -11.24 3.97
N LYS A 101 9.70 -11.06 3.11
CA LYS A 101 9.89 -9.84 2.31
C LYS A 101 8.70 -9.58 1.38
N THR A 102 8.26 -10.60 0.64
CA THR A 102 7.14 -10.47 -0.30
C THR A 102 5.84 -10.10 0.42
N ILE A 103 5.56 -10.75 1.55
CA ILE A 103 4.39 -10.43 2.38
C ILE A 103 4.46 -8.98 2.88
N TRP A 104 5.60 -8.58 3.46
CA TRP A 104 5.82 -7.22 3.95
C TRP A 104 5.58 -6.17 2.87
N GLU A 105 6.26 -6.30 1.73
CA GLU A 105 6.17 -5.34 0.63
C GLU A 105 4.74 -5.24 0.07
N LYS A 106 4.08 -6.38 -0.15
CA LYS A 106 2.72 -6.40 -0.69
C LYS A 106 1.70 -5.86 0.29
N MET A 107 1.80 -6.16 1.57
CA MET A 107 0.88 -5.64 2.59
C MET A 107 1.00 -4.12 2.71
N TYR A 108 2.22 -3.57 2.79
CA TYR A 108 2.39 -2.11 2.82
C TYR A 108 1.99 -1.43 1.50
N ASN A 109 2.14 -2.10 0.36
CA ASN A 109 1.59 -1.60 -0.91
C ASN A 109 0.06 -1.52 -0.88
N ILE A 110 -0.61 -2.52 -0.31
CA ILE A 110 -2.07 -2.50 -0.15
C ILE A 110 -2.49 -1.39 0.83
N ILE A 111 -1.82 -1.25 1.95
CA ILE A 111 -2.07 -0.16 2.91
C ILE A 111 -1.92 1.21 2.23
N ALA A 112 -0.92 1.40 1.39
CA ALA A 112 -0.76 2.63 0.63
C ALA A 112 -1.95 2.89 -0.30
N ASN A 113 -2.48 1.86 -0.99
CA ASN A 113 -3.68 2.00 -1.82
C ASN A 113 -4.93 2.30 -0.98
N VAL A 114 -5.07 1.70 0.20
CA VAL A 114 -6.16 2.01 1.14
C VAL A 114 -6.07 3.45 1.63
N ASN A 115 -4.88 3.92 1.96
CA ASN A 115 -4.66 5.30 2.39
C ASN A 115 -4.95 6.31 1.26
N ASN A 116 -4.60 5.97 0.02
CA ASN A 116 -4.94 6.78 -1.15
C ASN A 116 -6.46 6.85 -1.35
N LEU A 117 -7.15 5.72 -1.24
CA LEU A 117 -8.62 5.68 -1.29
C LEU A 117 -9.24 6.55 -0.19
N LEU A 118 -8.75 6.47 1.05
CA LEU A 118 -9.23 7.28 2.17
C LEU A 118 -9.01 8.77 1.95
N TYR A 119 -7.83 9.15 1.44
CA TYR A 119 -7.53 10.53 1.09
C TYR A 119 -8.55 11.09 0.09
N TYR A 120 -8.78 10.39 -1.02
CA TYR A 120 -9.75 10.84 -2.03
C TYR A 120 -11.20 10.76 -1.54
N CYS A 121 -11.56 9.86 -0.61
CA CYS A 121 -12.87 9.86 0.02
C CYS A 121 -13.17 11.20 0.71
N ASP A 122 -12.19 11.78 1.39
CA ASP A 122 -12.34 13.05 2.09
C ASP A 122 -12.28 14.25 1.14
N GLU A 123 -11.34 14.26 0.19
CA GLU A 123 -11.19 15.33 -0.79
C GLU A 123 -12.39 15.44 -1.75
N ASN A 124 -12.96 14.31 -2.16
CA ASN A 124 -14.00 14.25 -3.18
C ASN A 124 -15.36 13.78 -2.62
N LYS A 125 -15.66 14.10 -1.35
CA LYS A 125 -16.89 13.69 -0.68
C LYS A 125 -18.15 14.04 -1.47
N GLN A 126 -18.16 15.15 -2.19
CA GLN A 126 -19.27 15.64 -3.03
C GLN A 126 -19.60 14.73 -4.22
N VAL A 127 -18.70 13.82 -4.59
CA VAL A 127 -18.91 12.87 -5.70
C VAL A 127 -19.88 11.76 -5.31
N PHE A 128 -20.03 11.48 -4.00
CA PHE A 128 -20.93 10.47 -3.50
C PHE A 128 -22.38 10.99 -3.50
N THR A 129 -23.18 10.45 -4.39
CA THR A 129 -24.59 10.84 -4.58
C THR A 129 -25.56 9.76 -4.08
N THR A 130 -25.11 8.51 -3.94
CA THR A 130 -25.88 7.40 -3.39
C THR A 130 -25.88 7.46 -1.85
N GLY A 131 -27.04 7.41 -1.22
CA GLY A 131 -27.18 7.52 0.23
C GLY A 131 -26.28 6.53 0.99
N HIS A 132 -25.56 7.03 2.00
CA HIS A 132 -24.61 6.29 2.86
C HIS A 132 -23.41 5.61 2.17
N TYR A 133 -23.23 5.82 0.87
CA TYR A 133 -22.18 5.13 0.13
C TYR A 133 -20.78 5.64 0.53
N TYR A 134 -20.66 6.94 0.83
CA TYR A 134 -19.45 7.52 1.39
C TYR A 134 -19.04 6.84 2.70
N GLU A 135 -19.99 6.73 3.65
CA GLU A 135 -19.75 6.13 4.96
C GLU A 135 -19.37 4.65 4.85
N ILE A 136 -20.01 3.91 3.95
CA ILE A 136 -19.73 2.50 3.70
C ILE A 136 -18.31 2.34 3.15
N ILE A 137 -17.95 3.01 2.07
CA ILE A 137 -16.63 2.91 1.44
C ILE A 137 -15.53 3.35 2.41
N LYS A 138 -15.73 4.47 3.10
CA LYS A 138 -14.75 4.98 4.08
C LYS A 138 -14.60 4.05 5.27
N GLY A 139 -15.71 3.57 5.83
CA GLY A 139 -15.70 2.64 6.96
C GLY A 139 -15.01 1.32 6.60
N GLU A 140 -15.30 0.76 5.43
CA GLU A 140 -14.67 -0.46 4.94
C GLU A 140 -13.16 -0.28 4.70
N ALA A 141 -12.75 0.84 4.11
CA ALA A 141 -11.33 1.17 3.92
C ALA A 141 -10.59 1.34 5.25
N LEU A 142 -11.20 1.99 6.27
CA LEU A 142 -10.64 2.10 7.61
C LEU A 142 -10.49 0.73 8.26
N GLY A 143 -11.52 -0.13 8.16
CA GLY A 143 -11.47 -1.50 8.66
C GLY A 143 -10.37 -2.33 8.00
N LEU A 144 -10.19 -2.21 6.68
CA LEU A 144 -9.10 -2.87 5.94
C LEU A 144 -7.73 -2.37 6.38
N ARG A 145 -7.56 -1.06 6.60
CA ARG A 145 -6.30 -0.49 7.11
C ARG A 145 -5.95 -1.06 8.49
N ALA A 146 -6.92 -1.13 9.39
CA ALA A 146 -6.75 -1.71 10.71
C ALA A 146 -6.39 -3.21 10.63
N PHE A 147 -7.14 -3.98 9.85
CA PHE A 147 -6.92 -5.41 9.63
C PHE A 147 -5.52 -5.73 9.10
N LEU A 148 -5.07 -5.01 8.06
CA LEU A 148 -3.76 -5.21 7.45
C LEU A 148 -2.62 -4.88 8.42
N HIS A 149 -2.73 -3.80 9.19
CA HIS A 149 -1.74 -3.47 10.21
C HIS A 149 -1.74 -4.45 11.37
N PHE A 150 -2.91 -4.97 11.76
CA PHE A 150 -3.00 -5.99 12.79
C PHE A 150 -2.29 -7.28 12.37
N ASP A 151 -2.48 -7.72 11.11
CA ASP A 151 -1.77 -8.90 10.60
C ASP A 151 -0.26 -8.67 10.47
N LEU A 152 0.18 -7.47 10.06
CA LEU A 152 1.60 -7.10 10.12
C LEU A 152 2.15 -7.15 11.56
N LEU A 153 1.39 -6.64 12.53
CA LEU A 153 1.79 -6.66 13.94
C LEU A 153 1.87 -8.09 14.48
N ARG A 154 0.91 -8.95 14.15
CA ARG A 154 0.92 -10.37 14.52
C ARG A 154 2.10 -11.13 13.94
N MET A 155 2.46 -10.82 12.70
CA MET A 155 3.47 -11.57 11.95
C MET A 155 4.89 -11.09 12.23
N PHE A 156 5.10 -9.79 12.36
CA PHE A 156 6.42 -9.17 12.49
C PHE A 156 6.66 -8.52 13.85
N GLY A 157 5.62 -8.37 14.67
CA GLY A 157 5.71 -7.82 16.00
C GLY A 157 6.34 -8.80 17.00
N PRO A 158 6.60 -8.35 18.22
CA PRO A 158 7.02 -9.21 19.32
C PRO A 158 5.84 -10.03 19.86
N VAL A 159 6.12 -10.99 20.73
CA VAL A 159 5.10 -11.52 21.61
C VAL A 159 4.61 -10.37 22.50
N TYR A 160 3.40 -9.89 22.25
CA TYR A 160 2.89 -8.64 22.81
C TYR A 160 2.93 -8.60 24.34
N LYS A 161 2.59 -9.72 24.99
CA LYS A 161 2.63 -9.87 26.44
C LYS A 161 4.01 -9.63 27.04
N ASP A 162 5.06 -10.01 26.31
CA ASP A 162 6.42 -10.01 26.84
C ASP A 162 7.15 -8.70 26.55
N ASN A 163 6.87 -8.08 25.40
CA ASN A 163 7.56 -6.85 24.98
C ASN A 163 6.67 -5.89 24.14
N PRO A 164 5.65 -5.27 24.74
CA PRO A 164 4.72 -4.39 24.03
C PRO A 164 5.36 -3.09 23.49
N THR A 165 6.52 -2.72 24.01
CA THR A 165 7.23 -1.48 23.60
C THR A 165 8.25 -1.72 22.48
N SER A 166 8.46 -2.96 22.04
CA SER A 166 9.35 -3.27 20.94
C SER A 166 8.86 -2.63 19.64
N LYS A 167 9.78 -1.99 18.92
CA LYS A 167 9.52 -1.32 17.65
C LYS A 167 9.77 -2.28 16.50
N ARG A 168 8.73 -2.70 15.78
CA ARG A 168 8.84 -3.69 14.70
C ARG A 168 8.15 -3.32 13.42
N ILE A 169 7.04 -2.58 13.50
CA ILE A 169 6.27 -2.13 12.34
C ILE A 169 5.94 -0.65 12.46
N THR A 170 5.46 -0.06 11.38
CA THR A 170 4.99 1.34 11.34
C THR A 170 3.53 1.37 10.97
N TYR A 171 2.69 2.06 11.76
CA TYR A 171 1.31 2.34 11.38
C TYR A 171 1.27 3.50 10.37
N ARG A 172 0.81 3.21 9.15
CA ARG A 172 0.77 4.15 8.02
C ARG A 172 -0.65 4.63 7.78
N THR A 173 -0.85 5.94 7.82
CA THR A 173 -2.16 6.59 7.59
C THR A 173 -2.20 7.44 6.32
N GLU A 174 -1.06 7.60 5.65
CA GLU A 174 -0.91 8.46 4.49
C GLU A 174 -0.35 7.71 3.29
N PHE A 175 -0.75 8.13 2.11
CA PHE A 175 -0.13 7.74 0.85
C PHE A 175 1.13 8.59 0.63
N SER A 176 2.25 8.15 1.16
CA SER A 176 3.52 8.90 1.13
C SER A 176 4.70 7.95 0.93
N LYS A 177 5.74 8.45 0.24
CA LYS A 177 7.04 7.77 0.08
C LYS A 177 8.00 8.06 1.23
N GLU A 178 7.62 8.91 2.18
CA GLU A 178 8.47 9.23 3.32
C GLU A 178 8.77 7.99 4.16
N ILE A 179 10.02 7.89 4.61
CA ILE A 179 10.44 6.85 5.54
C ILE A 179 9.94 7.26 6.93
N LYS A 180 9.06 6.45 7.50
CA LYS A 180 8.60 6.62 8.89
C LYS A 180 9.31 5.62 9.80
N GLU A 181 9.63 6.07 11.00
CA GLU A 181 10.25 5.21 12.01
C GLU A 181 9.34 4.06 12.44
N LEU A 182 9.94 2.97 12.87
CA LEU A 182 9.23 1.87 13.52
C LEU A 182 8.65 2.36 14.85
N GLN A 183 7.42 1.96 15.14
CA GLN A 183 6.69 2.36 16.33
C GLN A 183 6.62 1.24 17.38
N PRO A 184 6.50 1.57 18.67
CA PRO A 184 6.21 0.60 19.72
C PRO A 184 4.92 -0.17 19.41
N SER A 185 4.92 -1.48 19.65
CA SER A 185 3.79 -2.36 19.32
C SER A 185 2.49 -1.99 20.02
N ASN A 186 2.56 -1.48 21.25
CA ASN A 186 1.39 -0.96 21.97
C ASN A 186 0.81 0.28 21.27
N VAL A 187 1.65 1.21 20.81
CA VAL A 187 1.20 2.41 20.07
C VAL A 187 0.54 2.01 18.74
N VAL A 188 1.11 1.02 18.05
CA VAL A 188 0.52 0.46 16.83
C VAL A 188 -0.84 -0.18 17.12
N MET A 189 -0.94 -0.95 18.22
CA MET A 189 -2.20 -1.58 18.63
C MET A 189 -3.27 -0.54 18.95
N ASP A 190 -2.92 0.50 19.71
CA ASP A 190 -3.84 1.60 20.02
C ASP A 190 -4.35 2.29 18.76
N SER A 191 -3.45 2.49 17.77
CA SER A 191 -3.81 3.07 16.46
C SER A 191 -4.68 2.14 15.59
N ILE A 192 -4.63 0.82 15.80
CA ILE A 192 -5.48 -0.15 15.10
C ILE A 192 -6.91 -0.13 15.66
N ILE A 193 -7.05 0.10 16.96
CA ILE A 193 -8.34 0.04 17.69
C ILE A 193 -9.09 1.38 17.59
N SER A 194 -8.38 2.50 17.45
CA SER A 194 -8.98 3.85 17.36
C SER A 194 -9.64 4.11 15.99
#